data_57e8ea25fb32da9b1a584c3dde035a6d
#
_entry.id   57e8ea25fb32da9b1a584c3dde035a6d
#
_cell.length_a   1.000
_cell.length_b   1.000
_cell.length_c   1.000
_cell.angle_alpha   90.00
_cell.angle_beta   90.00
_cell.angle_gamma   90.00
#
_symmetry.space_group_name_H-M   'P 1'
#
loop_
_entity.id
_entity.type
_entity.pdbx_description
1 polymer ?
#
loop_
_entity_poly.entity_id
_entity_poly.type
_entity_poly.pdbx_seq_one_letter_code
_entity_poly.pdbx_strand_id
1 'polypeptide(L)'
;MGITAPGLFARNCSVRRLDKAQTAAFLDANHRMGSCKCRYCYGLFVDRTTGSREASVEAGSLVAVATFSSGRTMRDGTRSFEWIRFASLRGLRVIGGMGKLLESFVQEHSPDDVMTYVDASDSDGSAYMELGFTREALIQRNGWSNIKLRKMFTKA
;
A
#
# COMPACT_ATOMS: atom_id res chain seq x y z
N MET A 1 1.83 -9.39 28.50
CA MET A 1 2.73 -8.82 27.50
C MET A 1 2.20 -9.10 26.11
N GLY A 2 2.05 -8.05 25.31
CA GLY A 2 1.67 -8.23 23.92
C GLY A 2 2.78 -8.89 23.11
N ILE A 3 2.41 -9.85 22.26
CA ILE A 3 3.35 -10.45 21.32
C ILE A 3 3.49 -9.47 20.15
N THR A 4 4.69 -8.91 19.94
CA THR A 4 4.96 -8.04 18.83
C THR A 4 5.06 -8.89 17.58
N ALA A 5 4.37 -8.49 16.49
CA ALA A 5 4.50 -9.16 15.20
C ALA A 5 5.97 -9.13 14.74
N PRO A 6 6.50 -10.24 14.20
CA PRO A 6 7.86 -10.25 13.67
C PRO A 6 8.01 -9.21 12.56
N GLY A 7 9.16 -8.53 12.55
CA GLY A 7 9.48 -7.50 11.58
C GLY A 7 10.32 -8.04 10.43
N LEU A 8 9.97 -7.61 9.23
CA LEU A 8 10.73 -7.88 8.01
C LEU A 8 11.04 -6.54 7.34
N PHE A 9 12.28 -6.35 6.91
CA PHE A 9 12.67 -5.10 6.23
C PHE A 9 12.43 -5.21 4.74
N ALA A 10 11.76 -4.21 4.17
CA ALA A 10 11.48 -4.16 2.73
C ALA A 10 12.75 -4.14 1.88
N ARG A 11 13.89 -3.70 2.41
CA ARG A 11 15.18 -3.77 1.72
C ARG A 11 15.60 -5.19 1.36
N ASN A 12 15.03 -6.19 2.05
CA ASN A 12 15.27 -7.61 1.79
C ASN A 12 14.21 -8.22 0.88
N CYS A 13 13.44 -7.37 0.22
CA CYS A 13 12.35 -7.77 -0.68
C CYS A 13 12.52 -7.12 -2.05
N SER A 14 11.92 -7.75 -3.06
CA SER A 14 11.84 -7.21 -4.42
C SER A 14 10.41 -6.89 -4.78
N VAL A 15 10.19 -5.81 -5.52
CA VAL A 15 8.87 -5.44 -6.02
C VAL A 15 8.64 -6.09 -7.37
N ARG A 16 7.45 -6.69 -7.55
CA ARG A 16 7.00 -7.23 -8.84
C ARG A 16 5.56 -6.85 -9.10
N ARG A 17 5.22 -6.73 -10.37
CA ARG A 17 3.82 -6.59 -10.79
C ARG A 17 3.09 -7.90 -10.51
N LEU A 18 1.83 -7.77 -10.08
CA LEU A 18 0.97 -8.92 -9.79
C LEU A 18 -0.17 -9.00 -10.80
N ASP A 19 -0.63 -10.22 -11.07
CA ASP A 19 -1.87 -10.42 -11.80
C ASP A 19 -3.09 -10.20 -10.87
N LYS A 20 -4.26 -10.09 -11.46
CA LYS A 20 -5.50 -9.82 -10.71
C LYS A 20 -5.88 -10.93 -9.75
N ALA A 21 -5.68 -12.19 -10.14
CA ALA A 21 -6.05 -13.33 -9.31
C ALA A 21 -5.18 -13.42 -8.05
N GLN A 22 -3.88 -13.25 -8.20
CA GLN A 22 -2.94 -13.26 -7.08
C GLN A 22 -3.18 -12.09 -6.13
N THR A 23 -3.45 -10.91 -6.67
CA THR A 23 -3.78 -9.70 -5.90
C THR A 23 -5.05 -9.91 -5.09
N ALA A 24 -6.12 -10.41 -5.71
CA ALA A 24 -7.41 -10.64 -5.05
C ALA A 24 -7.26 -11.66 -3.92
N ALA A 25 -6.57 -12.76 -4.16
CA ALA A 25 -6.36 -13.81 -3.15
C ALA A 25 -5.62 -13.26 -1.92
N PHE A 26 -4.57 -12.48 -2.15
CA PHE A 26 -3.80 -11.88 -1.05
C PHE A 26 -4.64 -10.88 -0.25
N LEU A 27 -5.35 -9.98 -0.94
CA LEU A 27 -6.16 -8.95 -0.27
C LEU A 27 -7.34 -9.55 0.47
N ASP A 28 -8.01 -10.57 -0.07
CA ASP A 28 -9.11 -11.24 0.60
C ASP A 28 -8.65 -11.93 1.90
N ALA A 29 -7.42 -12.44 1.93
CA ALA A 29 -6.85 -13.07 3.12
C ALA A 29 -6.28 -12.08 4.13
N ASN A 30 -5.81 -10.91 3.70
CA ASN A 30 -4.97 -10.04 4.53
C ASN A 30 -5.47 -8.61 4.69
N HIS A 31 -6.44 -8.16 3.91
CA HIS A 31 -7.00 -6.81 4.03
C HIS A 31 -8.42 -6.85 4.55
N ARG A 32 -8.74 -5.96 5.50
CA ARG A 32 -10.08 -5.88 6.10
C ARG A 32 -11.18 -5.71 5.05
N MET A 33 -10.95 -4.88 4.05
CA MET A 33 -11.91 -4.59 2.99
C MET A 33 -11.83 -5.60 1.83
N GLY A 34 -10.87 -6.50 1.85
CA GLY A 34 -10.69 -7.50 0.80
C GLY A 34 -10.20 -6.92 -0.52
N SER A 35 -10.43 -7.69 -1.60
CA SER A 35 -10.03 -7.30 -2.95
C SER A 35 -10.82 -6.09 -3.44
N CYS A 36 -10.29 -5.45 -4.47
CA CYS A 36 -10.89 -4.26 -5.07
C CYS A 36 -10.66 -4.27 -6.58
N LYS A 37 -11.42 -3.46 -7.29
CA LYS A 37 -11.16 -3.17 -8.68
C LYS A 37 -9.96 -2.22 -8.74
N CYS A 38 -8.91 -2.62 -9.43
CA CYS A 38 -7.68 -1.84 -9.55
C CYS A 38 -7.06 -2.02 -10.93
N ARG A 39 -6.16 -1.12 -11.30
CA ARG A 39 -5.46 -1.17 -12.58
C ARG A 39 -4.03 -1.67 -12.43
N TYR A 40 -3.32 -1.20 -11.41
CA TYR A 40 -1.92 -1.52 -11.19
C TYR A 40 -1.75 -2.17 -9.83
N CYS A 41 -1.16 -3.36 -9.82
CA CYS A 41 -0.99 -4.17 -8.62
C CYS A 41 0.49 -4.52 -8.46
N TYR A 42 1.03 -4.27 -7.27
CA TYR A 42 2.43 -4.52 -6.95
C TYR A 42 2.53 -5.36 -5.70
N GLY A 43 3.50 -6.27 -5.69
CA GLY A 43 3.77 -7.09 -4.53
C GLY A 43 5.22 -7.03 -4.09
N LEU A 44 5.45 -7.18 -2.79
CA LEU A 44 6.77 -7.38 -2.22
C LEU A 44 7.01 -8.86 -1.99
N PHE A 45 8.11 -9.37 -2.55
CA PHE A 45 8.53 -10.76 -2.43
C PHE A 45 9.85 -10.82 -1.69
N VAL A 46 9.95 -11.72 -0.72
CA VAL A 46 11.15 -11.90 0.08
C VAL A 46 12.27 -12.46 -0.79
N ASP A 47 13.46 -11.83 -0.78
CA ASP A 47 14.59 -12.22 -1.61
C ASP A 47 15.31 -13.48 -1.08
N ARG A 48 15.34 -13.61 0.25
CA ARG A 48 15.94 -14.76 0.91
C ARG A 48 15.21 -15.04 2.22
N THR A 49 15.19 -16.31 2.61
CA THR A 49 14.58 -16.71 3.87
C THR A 49 15.14 -15.89 5.01
N THR A 50 14.26 -15.32 5.82
CA THR A 50 14.60 -14.40 6.91
C THR A 50 13.71 -14.70 8.11
N GLY A 51 14.18 -14.28 9.28
CA GLY A 51 13.47 -14.46 10.53
C GLY A 51 14.15 -15.44 11.46
N SER A 52 13.46 -15.75 12.56
CA SER A 52 13.93 -16.71 13.57
C SER A 52 13.32 -18.09 13.30
N ARG A 53 13.74 -19.09 14.09
CA ARG A 53 13.15 -20.43 14.04
C ARG A 53 11.63 -20.41 14.23
N GLU A 54 11.14 -19.45 15.03
CA GLU A 54 9.73 -19.36 15.42
C GLU A 54 8.89 -18.57 14.45
N ALA A 55 9.52 -17.70 13.64
CA ALA A 55 8.83 -16.78 12.76
C ALA A 55 9.63 -16.52 11.48
N SER A 56 10.00 -17.58 10.79
CA SER A 56 10.72 -17.46 9.52
C SER A 56 9.75 -17.20 8.37
N VAL A 57 10.22 -16.40 7.41
CA VAL A 57 9.53 -16.13 6.15
C VAL A 57 10.42 -16.65 5.02
N GLU A 58 9.89 -17.55 4.22
CA GLU A 58 10.66 -18.21 3.15
C GLU A 58 10.88 -17.27 1.97
N ALA A 59 12.04 -17.43 1.32
CA ALA A 59 12.36 -16.76 0.08
C ALA A 59 11.26 -16.99 -0.96
N GLY A 60 10.90 -15.95 -1.70
CA GLY A 60 9.85 -16.01 -2.70
C GLY A 60 8.45 -15.76 -2.18
N SER A 61 8.27 -15.63 -0.85
CA SER A 61 6.96 -15.35 -0.27
C SER A 61 6.48 -13.94 -0.58
N LEU A 62 5.20 -13.82 -0.93
CA LEU A 62 4.53 -12.54 -1.10
C LEU A 62 4.11 -12.03 0.28
N VAL A 63 4.62 -10.87 0.67
CA VAL A 63 4.44 -10.37 2.03
C VAL A 63 3.70 -9.03 2.13
N ALA A 64 3.54 -8.31 1.03
CA ALA A 64 2.76 -7.08 1.00
C ALA A 64 2.27 -6.80 -0.41
N VAL A 65 1.13 -6.12 -0.51
CA VAL A 65 0.49 -5.76 -1.78
C VAL A 65 0.00 -4.32 -1.71
N ALA A 66 0.23 -3.57 -2.80
CA ALA A 66 -0.34 -2.25 -3.01
C ALA A 66 -1.07 -2.22 -4.35
N THR A 67 -2.24 -1.59 -4.38
CA THR A 67 -3.05 -1.47 -5.60
C THR A 67 -3.38 -0.02 -5.89
N PHE A 68 -3.35 0.32 -7.18
CA PHE A 68 -3.56 1.69 -7.67
C PHE A 68 -4.58 1.70 -8.81
N SER A 69 -5.33 2.79 -8.90
CA SER A 69 -6.27 3.03 -9.99
C SER A 69 -5.55 3.39 -11.29
N SER A 70 -6.29 3.39 -12.39
CA SER A 70 -5.83 4.05 -13.61
C SER A 70 -5.75 5.57 -13.37
N GLY A 71 -4.89 6.25 -14.11
CA GLY A 71 -4.70 7.69 -13.99
C GLY A 71 -5.94 8.46 -14.44
N ARG A 72 -6.28 9.50 -13.69
CA ARG A 72 -7.34 10.44 -14.03
C ARG A 72 -6.70 11.75 -14.47
N THR A 73 -7.06 12.23 -15.66
CA THR A 73 -6.60 13.53 -16.13
C THR A 73 -7.48 14.60 -15.52
N MET A 74 -6.85 15.52 -14.80
CA MET A 74 -7.51 16.64 -14.14
C MET A 74 -7.68 17.81 -15.12
N ARG A 75 -8.48 18.82 -14.72
CA ARG A 75 -8.76 19.98 -15.58
C ARG A 75 -7.49 20.75 -15.99
N ASP A 76 -6.49 20.77 -15.12
CA ASP A 76 -5.21 21.44 -15.39
C ASP A 76 -4.23 20.58 -16.21
N GLY A 77 -4.67 19.40 -16.65
CA GLY A 77 -3.84 18.46 -17.41
C GLY A 77 -2.99 17.53 -16.58
N THR A 78 -2.98 17.67 -15.24
CA THR A 78 -2.24 16.78 -14.38
C THR A 78 -2.91 15.42 -14.28
N ARG A 79 -2.12 14.38 -13.98
CA ARG A 79 -2.60 13.02 -13.80
C ARG A 79 -2.57 12.63 -12.33
N SER A 80 -3.76 12.30 -11.82
CA SER A 80 -3.98 11.88 -10.44
C SER A 80 -4.30 10.39 -10.40
N PHE A 81 -3.74 9.68 -9.42
CA PHE A 81 -3.97 8.25 -9.20
C PHE A 81 -4.44 8.02 -7.78
N GLU A 82 -5.27 7.01 -7.59
CA GLU A 82 -5.68 6.59 -6.26
C GLU A 82 -4.89 5.35 -5.84
N TRP A 83 -4.32 5.38 -4.65
CA TRP A 83 -3.79 4.21 -3.96
C TRP A 83 -4.97 3.57 -3.23
N ILE A 84 -5.49 2.46 -3.75
CA ILE A 84 -6.77 1.92 -3.30
C ILE A 84 -6.61 1.00 -2.09
N ARG A 85 -5.65 0.07 -2.13
CA ARG A 85 -5.43 -0.90 -1.06
C ARG A 85 -3.94 -1.03 -0.75
N PHE A 86 -3.65 -1.24 0.50
CA PHE A 86 -2.36 -1.73 0.98
C PHE A 86 -2.60 -2.76 2.07
N ALA A 87 -1.91 -3.89 1.99
CA ALA A 87 -1.93 -4.88 3.06
C ALA A 87 -0.60 -5.59 3.16
N SER A 88 -0.19 -5.92 4.37
CA SER A 88 0.90 -6.84 4.62
C SER A 88 0.34 -8.19 5.08
N LEU A 89 1.14 -9.24 4.95
CA LEU A 89 0.77 -10.58 5.39
C LEU A 89 0.39 -10.53 6.87
N ARG A 90 -0.76 -11.11 7.24
CA ARG A 90 -1.23 -11.14 8.63
C ARG A 90 -0.17 -11.74 9.54
N GLY A 91 0.02 -11.08 10.69
CA GLY A 91 1.02 -11.51 11.66
C GLY A 91 2.44 -11.09 11.32
N LEU A 92 2.65 -10.34 10.24
CA LEU A 92 3.96 -9.86 9.82
C LEU A 92 3.94 -8.33 9.68
N ARG A 93 4.99 -7.68 10.18
CA ARG A 93 5.19 -6.25 9.99
C ARG A 93 6.30 -6.05 8.96
N VAL A 94 5.97 -5.41 7.83
CA VAL A 94 6.94 -5.13 6.76
C VAL A 94 7.41 -3.69 6.89
N ILE A 95 8.60 -3.51 7.41
CA ILE A 95 9.17 -2.18 7.68
C ILE A 95 9.64 -1.57 6.37
N GLY A 96 9.10 -0.39 6.04
CA GLY A 96 9.40 0.29 4.78
C GLY A 96 8.64 -0.23 3.57
N GLY A 97 7.70 -1.16 3.75
CA GLY A 97 6.97 -1.78 2.65
C GLY A 97 6.11 -0.81 1.86
N MET A 98 5.35 0.05 2.55
CA MET A 98 4.51 1.05 1.89
C MET A 98 5.35 1.98 1.02
N GLY A 99 6.45 2.49 1.56
CA GLY A 99 7.33 3.42 0.85
C GLY A 99 7.96 2.79 -0.40
N LYS A 100 8.40 1.55 -0.27
CA LYS A 100 9.03 0.83 -1.40
C LYS A 100 8.04 0.56 -2.52
N LEU A 101 6.81 0.16 -2.19
CA LEU A 101 5.76 -0.08 -3.19
C LEU A 101 5.32 1.22 -3.86
N LEU A 102 5.16 2.30 -3.08
CA LEU A 102 4.83 3.61 -3.63
C LEU A 102 5.93 4.10 -4.59
N GLU A 103 7.19 3.96 -4.20
CA GLU A 103 8.32 4.38 -5.03
C GLU A 103 8.34 3.65 -6.37
N SER A 104 8.08 2.34 -6.36
CA SER A 104 8.00 1.54 -7.59
C SER A 104 6.89 2.04 -8.52
N PHE A 105 5.73 2.36 -7.96
CA PHE A 105 4.63 2.93 -8.72
C PHE A 105 5.01 4.29 -9.32
N VAL A 106 5.60 5.17 -8.51
CA VAL A 106 6.00 6.51 -8.93
C VAL A 106 7.04 6.46 -10.06
N GLN A 107 8.03 5.58 -9.94
CA GLN A 107 9.06 5.40 -10.97
C GLN A 107 8.46 4.93 -12.29
N GLU A 108 7.49 4.03 -12.23
CA GLU A 108 6.88 3.46 -13.45
C GLU A 108 5.90 4.42 -14.12
N HIS A 109 5.14 5.18 -13.35
CA HIS A 109 4.02 5.97 -13.88
C HIS A 109 4.21 7.49 -13.84
N SER A 110 5.19 7.98 -13.12
CA SER A 110 5.47 9.43 -12.98
C SER A 110 4.19 10.24 -12.70
N PRO A 111 3.45 9.92 -11.64
CA PRO A 111 2.21 10.63 -11.34
C PRO A 111 2.48 12.08 -10.95
N ASP A 112 1.50 12.95 -11.20
CA ASP A 112 1.54 14.32 -10.65
C ASP A 112 1.14 14.30 -9.18
N ASP A 113 0.18 13.45 -8.82
CA ASP A 113 -0.18 13.19 -7.42
C ASP A 113 -0.74 11.79 -7.25
N VAL A 114 -0.68 11.32 -6.01
CA VAL A 114 -1.35 10.10 -5.56
C VAL A 114 -2.20 10.46 -4.36
N MET A 115 -3.46 10.04 -4.37
CA MET A 115 -4.36 10.25 -3.26
C MET A 115 -4.84 8.90 -2.71
N THR A 116 -5.32 8.91 -1.48
CA THR A 116 -5.86 7.72 -0.83
C THR A 116 -6.93 8.09 0.16
N TYR A 117 -7.79 7.14 0.48
CA TYR A 117 -8.78 7.25 1.55
C TYR A 117 -8.45 6.23 2.64
N VAL A 118 -8.50 6.65 3.90
CA VAL A 118 -8.42 5.74 5.03
C VAL A 118 -9.70 5.83 5.85
N ASP A 119 -10.15 4.68 6.36
CA ASP A 119 -11.30 4.63 7.26
C ASP A 119 -10.92 5.28 8.58
N ALA A 120 -11.60 6.37 8.94
CA ALA A 120 -11.28 7.15 10.14
C ALA A 120 -11.50 6.37 11.43
N SER A 121 -12.34 5.33 11.42
CA SER A 121 -12.54 4.46 12.58
C SER A 121 -11.40 3.47 12.78
N ASP A 122 -10.57 3.27 11.77
CA ASP A 122 -9.53 2.25 11.72
C ASP A 122 -8.13 2.85 11.78
N SER A 123 -7.96 4.07 11.27
CA SER A 123 -6.66 4.72 11.13
C SER A 123 -6.81 6.24 11.15
N ASP A 124 -5.76 6.92 11.60
CA ASP A 124 -5.66 8.38 11.54
C ASP A 124 -4.89 8.87 10.28
N GLY A 125 -4.43 7.93 9.44
CA GLY A 125 -3.66 8.24 8.24
C GLY A 125 -2.17 8.50 8.49
N SER A 126 -1.68 8.31 9.71
CA SER A 126 -0.29 8.63 10.08
C SER A 126 0.75 7.91 9.24
N ALA A 127 0.49 6.65 8.86
CA ALA A 127 1.42 5.88 8.01
C ALA A 127 1.62 6.54 6.65
N TYR A 128 0.56 7.09 6.07
CA TYR A 128 0.64 7.84 4.81
C TYR A 128 1.31 9.19 5.00
N MET A 129 1.03 9.87 6.12
CA MET A 129 1.67 11.16 6.42
C MET A 129 3.17 11.03 6.58
N GLU A 130 3.65 9.93 7.13
CA GLU A 130 5.08 9.63 7.21
C GLU A 130 5.73 9.49 5.83
N LEU A 131 4.95 9.11 4.81
CA LEU A 131 5.41 9.03 3.43
C LEU A 131 5.30 10.37 2.68
N GLY A 132 4.86 11.42 3.36
CA GLY A 132 4.72 12.74 2.76
C GLY A 132 3.32 13.10 2.26
N PHE A 133 2.32 12.27 2.54
CA PHE A 133 0.92 12.60 2.24
C PHE A 133 0.43 13.67 3.21
N THR A 134 -0.42 14.56 2.72
CA THR A 134 -1.06 15.61 3.50
C THR A 134 -2.55 15.30 3.59
N ARG A 135 -3.10 15.46 4.78
CA ARG A 135 -4.54 15.31 4.99
C ARG A 135 -5.27 16.45 4.26
N GLU A 136 -6.20 16.10 3.39
CA GLU A 136 -6.93 17.03 2.54
C GLU A 136 -8.35 17.28 3.03
N ALA A 137 -9.05 16.23 3.47
CA ALA A 137 -10.44 16.33 3.90
C ALA A 137 -10.84 15.19 4.80
N LEU A 138 -11.89 15.41 5.60
CA LEU A 138 -12.65 14.37 6.28
C LEU A 138 -13.99 14.26 5.56
N ILE A 139 -14.29 13.11 4.99
CA ILE A 139 -15.53 12.87 4.26
C ILE A 139 -16.42 11.99 5.13
N GLN A 140 -17.59 12.52 5.50
CA GLN A 140 -18.55 11.83 6.35
C GLN A 140 -19.81 11.49 5.56
N ARG A 141 -20.26 10.24 5.69
CA ARG A 141 -21.50 9.72 5.12
C ARG A 141 -22.24 8.96 6.21
N ASN A 142 -23.47 8.57 5.93
CA ASN A 142 -24.23 7.78 6.88
C ASN A 142 -23.50 6.49 7.23
N GLY A 143 -23.07 6.37 8.48
CA GLY A 143 -22.43 5.18 9.00
C GLY A 143 -20.94 5.05 8.77
N TRP A 144 -20.27 5.98 8.06
CA TRP A 144 -18.83 5.91 7.86
C TRP A 144 -18.16 7.28 7.68
N SER A 145 -16.87 7.33 7.96
CA SER A 145 -16.03 8.52 7.77
C SER A 145 -14.70 8.10 7.16
N ASN A 146 -14.27 8.81 6.13
CA ASN A 146 -12.97 8.60 5.49
C ASN A 146 -12.12 9.86 5.56
N ILE A 147 -10.83 9.67 5.83
CA ILE A 147 -9.82 10.71 5.72
C ILE A 147 -9.24 10.63 4.31
N LYS A 148 -9.28 11.74 3.59
CA LYS A 148 -8.66 11.85 2.27
C LYS A 148 -7.27 12.46 2.42
N LEU A 149 -6.27 11.79 1.85
CA LEU A 149 -4.88 12.23 1.88
C LEU A 149 -4.32 12.29 0.47
N ARG A 150 -3.37 13.19 0.24
CA ARG A 150 -2.76 13.37 -1.08
C ARG A 150 -1.28 13.69 -0.95
N LYS A 151 -0.48 13.13 -1.84
CA LYS A 151 0.92 13.48 -1.99
C LYS A 151 1.14 14.03 -3.39
N MET A 152 1.68 15.25 -3.48
CA MET A 152 2.10 15.86 -4.73
C MET A 152 3.53 15.47 -5.05
N PHE A 153 3.81 15.22 -6.31
CA PHE A 153 5.15 14.87 -6.77
C PHE A 153 5.71 16.01 -7.62
N THR A 154 6.92 16.46 -7.24
CA THR A 154 7.63 17.47 -8.01
C THR A 154 8.39 16.78 -9.13
N LYS A 155 8.14 17.20 -10.37
CA LYS A 155 8.86 16.68 -11.53
C LYS A 155 10.05 17.59 -11.83
N ALA A 156 11.20 16.98 -11.96
CA ALA A 156 12.40 17.69 -12.36
C ALA A 156 12.36 18.02 -13.87
#